data_03bb7e8e1f5b2abce51af88f03e79a4e
#
_entry.id   03bb7e8e1f5b2abce51af88f03e79a4e
#
_cell.length_a   1.000
_cell.length_b   1.000
_cell.length_c   1.000
_cell.angle_alpha   90.00
_cell.angle_beta   90.00
_cell.angle_gamma   90.00
#
_symmetry.space_group_name_H-M   'P 1'
#
loop_
_entity.id
_entity.type
_entity.pdbx_description
1 polymer ?
#
loop_
_entity_poly.entity_id
_entity_poly.type
_entity_poly.pdbx_seq_one_letter_code
_entity_poly.pdbx_strand_id
1 'polypeptide(L)'
;KEQFYLNMREFGWDLEGYEKKGAFTFLEYTPMKVKTMLEEGGGAIESVILKNKISRIVIDSITSFELLFDDELEKREAALALFGMIRDWDATALLTLEEEPSAQEKISSRTLEFESDSIIVLYFIREGKKAERERYLEIIKMRGTNHSHKIYPFDITKKGIFVKKSAVSHFVIA
;
A
#
# COMPACT_ATOMS: atom_id res chain seq x y z
N LYS A 1 -6.90 -12.18 -10.48
CA LYS A 1 -7.65 -11.13 -11.20
C LYS A 1 -9.16 -11.27 -11.01
N GLU A 2 -9.77 -12.40 -11.35
CA GLU A 2 -11.24 -12.59 -11.31
C GLU A 2 -11.85 -12.34 -9.95
N GLN A 3 -11.29 -12.94 -8.89
CA GLN A 3 -11.77 -12.75 -7.52
C GLN A 3 -11.66 -11.29 -7.07
N PHE A 4 -10.60 -10.61 -7.44
CA PHE A 4 -10.44 -9.18 -7.15
C PHE A 4 -11.54 -8.35 -7.81
N TYR A 5 -11.86 -8.62 -9.07
CA TYR A 5 -12.94 -7.92 -9.80
C TYR A 5 -14.30 -8.17 -9.18
N LEU A 6 -14.60 -9.42 -8.78
CA LEU A 6 -15.81 -9.74 -8.06
C LEU A 6 -15.94 -8.94 -6.76
N ASN A 7 -14.89 -8.90 -5.96
CA ASN A 7 -14.88 -8.14 -4.70
C ASN A 7 -15.09 -6.63 -4.94
N MET A 8 -14.51 -6.07 -6.00
CA MET A 8 -14.68 -4.64 -6.31
C MET A 8 -16.10 -4.30 -6.78
N ARG A 9 -16.79 -5.24 -7.44
CA ARG A 9 -18.20 -5.07 -7.80
C ARG A 9 -19.12 -4.92 -6.59
N GLU A 10 -18.80 -5.57 -5.47
CA GLU A 10 -19.56 -5.41 -4.21
C GLU A 10 -19.51 -3.96 -3.69
N PHE A 11 -18.44 -3.20 -4.03
CA PHE A 11 -18.33 -1.77 -3.79
C PHE A 11 -18.96 -0.91 -4.90
N GLY A 12 -19.55 -1.51 -5.93
CA GLY A 12 -20.10 -0.81 -7.08
C GLY A 12 -19.05 -0.33 -8.09
N TRP A 13 -17.84 -0.88 -8.05
CA TRP A 13 -16.73 -0.51 -8.96
C TRP A 13 -16.61 -1.50 -10.12
N ASP A 14 -16.91 -1.03 -11.33
CA ASP A 14 -16.79 -1.80 -12.57
C ASP A 14 -15.35 -1.70 -13.15
N LEU A 15 -14.42 -2.48 -12.57
CA LEU A 15 -13.03 -2.47 -13.03
C LEU A 15 -12.87 -3.01 -14.45
N GLU A 16 -13.70 -3.96 -14.88
CA GLU A 16 -13.68 -4.46 -16.26
C GLU A 16 -14.06 -3.36 -17.27
N GLY A 17 -15.05 -2.55 -16.92
CA GLY A 17 -15.44 -1.41 -17.73
C GLY A 17 -14.34 -0.35 -17.81
N TYR A 18 -13.60 -0.12 -16.72
CA TYR A 18 -12.45 0.79 -16.73
C TYR A 18 -11.26 0.19 -17.51
N GLU A 19 -11.01 -1.11 -17.43
CA GLU A 19 -9.96 -1.79 -18.19
C GLU A 19 -10.23 -1.70 -19.71
N LYS A 20 -11.48 -1.94 -20.15
CA LYS A 20 -11.89 -1.79 -21.56
C LYS A 20 -11.71 -0.36 -22.09
N LYS A 21 -11.83 0.63 -21.23
CA LYS A 21 -11.62 2.06 -21.56
C LYS A 21 -10.16 2.48 -21.49
N GLY A 22 -9.24 1.58 -21.11
CA GLY A 22 -7.82 1.90 -20.91
C GLY A 22 -7.53 2.77 -19.67
N ALA A 23 -8.51 2.95 -18.77
CA ALA A 23 -8.37 3.73 -17.55
C ALA A 23 -7.87 2.91 -16.35
N PHE A 24 -7.82 1.60 -16.48
CA PHE A 24 -7.33 0.66 -15.48
C PHE A 24 -6.58 -0.48 -16.16
N THR A 25 -5.50 -0.95 -15.57
CA THR A 25 -4.75 -2.12 -16.02
C THR A 25 -4.45 -3.00 -14.81
N PHE A 26 -4.87 -4.25 -14.85
CA PHE A 26 -4.55 -5.22 -13.82
C PHE A 26 -3.38 -6.08 -14.28
N LEU A 27 -2.30 -6.06 -13.51
CA LEU A 27 -1.12 -6.89 -13.72
C LEU A 27 -0.98 -7.88 -12.57
N GLU A 28 -0.64 -9.10 -12.89
CA GLU A 28 -0.42 -10.17 -11.91
C GLU A 28 1.03 -10.64 -12.03
N TYR A 29 1.81 -10.31 -11.02
CA TYR A 29 3.22 -10.62 -10.94
C TYR A 29 3.51 -11.46 -9.71
N THR A 30 4.29 -12.52 -9.90
CA THR A 30 4.88 -13.23 -8.77
C THR A 30 6.05 -12.41 -8.21
N PRO A 31 6.37 -12.53 -6.90
CA PRO A 31 7.52 -11.86 -6.32
C PRO A 31 8.81 -12.10 -7.12
N MET A 32 9.04 -13.32 -7.61
CA MET A 32 10.20 -13.65 -8.44
C MET A 32 10.24 -12.85 -9.75
N LYS A 33 9.10 -12.66 -10.42
CA LYS A 33 9.03 -11.82 -11.63
C LYS A 33 9.32 -10.36 -11.33
N VAL A 34 8.94 -9.87 -10.14
CA VAL A 34 9.30 -8.50 -9.72
C VAL A 34 10.81 -8.40 -9.50
N LYS A 35 11.44 -9.39 -8.87
CA LYS A 35 12.90 -9.44 -8.73
C LYS A 35 13.60 -9.36 -10.08
N THR A 36 13.23 -10.22 -11.02
CA THR A 36 13.79 -10.20 -12.39
C THR A 36 13.59 -8.85 -13.08
N MET A 37 12.40 -8.24 -12.93
CA MET A 37 12.13 -6.92 -13.48
C MET A 37 13.06 -5.84 -12.91
N LEU A 38 13.37 -5.89 -11.61
CA LEU A 38 14.31 -4.96 -10.98
C LEU A 38 15.72 -5.14 -11.56
N GLU A 39 16.15 -6.38 -11.74
CA GLU A 39 17.46 -6.72 -12.32
C GLU A 39 17.58 -6.27 -13.78
N GLU A 40 16.48 -6.30 -14.54
CA GLU A 40 16.42 -5.92 -15.96
C GLU A 40 16.10 -4.43 -16.20
N GLY A 41 15.90 -3.64 -15.15
CA GLY A 41 15.63 -2.20 -15.24
C GLY A 41 14.22 -1.84 -15.73
N GLY A 42 13.18 -2.55 -15.25
CA GLY A 42 11.78 -2.19 -15.46
C GLY A 42 11.02 -3.04 -16.49
N GLY A 43 11.66 -3.46 -17.55
CA GLY A 43 11.15 -4.45 -18.51
C GLY A 43 9.74 -4.18 -19.06
N ALA A 44 8.87 -5.21 -19.01
CA ALA A 44 7.52 -5.14 -19.58
C ALA A 44 6.59 -4.20 -18.79
N ILE A 45 6.78 -4.04 -17.47
CA ILE A 45 5.95 -3.13 -16.65
C ILE A 45 6.18 -1.68 -17.08
N GLU A 46 7.44 -1.27 -17.24
CA GLU A 46 7.78 0.07 -17.68
C GLU A 46 7.14 0.39 -19.03
N SER A 47 7.22 -0.55 -19.98
CA SER A 47 6.56 -0.39 -21.27
C SER A 47 5.05 -0.16 -21.14
N VAL A 48 4.37 -0.87 -20.24
CA VAL A 48 2.93 -0.70 -19.99
C VAL A 48 2.65 0.68 -19.38
N ILE A 49 3.46 1.09 -18.40
CA ILE A 49 3.30 2.37 -17.71
C ILE A 49 3.46 3.54 -18.68
N LEU A 50 4.53 3.55 -19.45
CA LEU A 50 4.83 4.62 -20.40
C LEU A 50 3.82 4.68 -21.55
N LYS A 51 3.51 3.53 -22.15
CA LYS A 51 2.55 3.45 -23.27
C LYS A 51 1.16 3.92 -22.88
N ASN A 52 0.69 3.55 -21.71
CA ASN A 52 -0.66 3.88 -21.22
C ASN A 52 -0.70 5.18 -20.40
N LYS A 53 0.44 5.85 -20.23
CA LYS A 53 0.57 7.08 -19.43
C LYS A 53 -0.03 6.89 -18.02
N ILE A 54 0.35 5.79 -17.36
CA ILE A 54 -0.13 5.45 -16.02
C ILE A 54 0.35 6.50 -15.03
N SER A 55 -0.55 7.12 -14.30
CA SER A 55 -0.24 8.15 -13.29
C SER A 55 -0.51 7.69 -11.86
N ARG A 56 -1.09 6.51 -11.67
CA ARG A 56 -1.39 5.91 -10.36
C ARG A 56 -1.05 4.43 -10.40
N ILE A 57 -0.27 3.97 -9.43
CA ILE A 57 0.16 2.58 -9.30
C ILE A 57 -0.23 2.09 -7.92
N VAL A 58 -0.75 0.87 -7.84
CA VAL A 58 -0.98 0.17 -6.55
C VAL A 58 -0.24 -1.15 -6.61
N ILE A 59 0.58 -1.42 -5.60
CA ILE A 59 1.30 -2.69 -5.41
C ILE A 59 0.77 -3.35 -4.14
N ASP A 60 0.04 -4.45 -4.31
CA ASP A 60 -0.57 -5.20 -3.22
C ASP A 60 -0.08 -6.67 -3.27
N SER A 61 0.84 -7.05 -2.41
CA SER A 61 1.56 -6.29 -1.39
C SER A 61 3.08 -6.38 -1.60
N ILE A 62 3.82 -5.44 -1.05
CA ILE A 62 5.29 -5.47 -1.04
C ILE A 62 5.83 -6.50 -0.03
N THR A 63 5.03 -6.93 0.93
CA THR A 63 5.41 -7.95 1.94
C THR A 63 5.96 -9.21 1.28
N SER A 64 5.26 -9.73 0.27
CA SER A 64 5.70 -10.94 -0.45
C SER A 64 7.02 -10.76 -1.20
N PHE A 65 7.35 -9.52 -1.59
CA PHE A 65 8.61 -9.19 -2.25
C PHE A 65 9.77 -9.19 -1.25
N GLU A 66 9.58 -8.66 -0.05
CA GLU A 66 10.61 -8.67 0.99
C GLU A 66 11.01 -10.11 1.41
N LEU A 67 10.09 -11.06 1.33
CA LEU A 67 10.34 -12.48 1.63
C LEU A 67 11.27 -13.19 0.61
N LEU A 68 11.60 -12.57 -0.51
CA LEU A 68 12.54 -13.12 -1.49
C LEU A 68 14.02 -12.97 -1.10
N PHE A 69 14.31 -12.19 -0.08
CA PHE A 69 15.65 -11.84 0.32
C PHE A 69 15.89 -12.29 1.75
N ASP A 70 16.94 -13.06 1.97
CA ASP A 70 17.35 -13.50 3.30
C ASP A 70 18.26 -12.46 3.98
N ASP A 71 19.00 -11.70 3.19
CA ASP A 71 19.95 -10.70 3.66
C ASP A 71 19.34 -9.29 3.71
N GLU A 72 19.54 -8.58 4.82
CA GLU A 72 18.99 -7.24 5.03
C GLU A 72 19.56 -6.19 4.07
N LEU A 73 20.81 -6.36 3.60
CA LEU A 73 21.40 -5.47 2.62
C LEU A 73 20.75 -5.66 1.26
N GLU A 74 20.54 -6.90 0.82
CA GLU A 74 19.84 -7.20 -0.42
C GLU A 74 18.40 -6.66 -0.40
N LYS A 75 17.68 -6.82 0.70
CA LYS A 75 16.34 -6.21 0.87
C LYS A 75 16.37 -4.72 0.66
N ARG A 76 17.34 -4.07 1.27
CA ARG A 76 17.50 -2.62 1.17
C ARG A 76 17.81 -2.19 -0.25
N GLU A 77 18.74 -2.84 -0.92
CA GLU A 77 19.12 -2.53 -2.30
C GLU A 77 17.94 -2.74 -3.26
N ALA A 78 17.19 -3.83 -3.12
CA ALA A 78 16.01 -4.12 -3.90
C ALA A 78 14.88 -3.09 -3.67
N ALA A 79 14.67 -2.68 -2.42
CA ALA A 79 13.71 -1.63 -2.09
C ALA A 79 14.12 -0.28 -2.72
N LEU A 80 15.40 0.12 -2.61
CA LEU A 80 15.92 1.34 -3.23
C LEU A 80 15.75 1.31 -4.76
N ALA A 81 16.02 0.17 -5.40
CA ALA A 81 15.83 0.00 -6.84
C ALA A 81 14.35 0.16 -7.23
N LEU A 82 13.42 -0.45 -6.48
CA LEU A 82 11.99 -0.33 -6.72
C LEU A 82 11.52 1.13 -6.59
N PHE A 83 11.90 1.82 -5.51
CA PHE A 83 11.54 3.22 -5.32
C PHE A 83 12.17 4.13 -6.38
N GLY A 84 13.39 3.84 -6.82
CA GLY A 84 14.04 4.53 -7.93
C GLY A 84 13.22 4.43 -9.21
N MET A 85 12.83 3.22 -9.62
CA MET A 85 11.97 3.01 -10.79
C MET A 85 10.62 3.70 -10.68
N ILE A 86 9.95 3.62 -9.53
CA ILE A 86 8.66 4.31 -9.31
C ILE A 86 8.80 5.82 -9.51
N ARG A 87 9.90 6.43 -9.06
CA ARG A 87 10.17 7.85 -9.30
C ARG A 87 10.39 8.17 -10.77
N ASP A 88 11.13 7.32 -11.48
CA ASP A 88 11.41 7.49 -12.91
C ASP A 88 10.13 7.41 -13.77
N TRP A 89 9.11 6.69 -13.31
CA TRP A 89 7.81 6.60 -13.98
C TRP A 89 6.91 7.83 -13.78
N ASP A 90 7.30 8.80 -12.94
CA ASP A 90 6.52 10.01 -12.64
C ASP A 90 5.07 9.70 -12.22
N ALA A 91 4.88 8.65 -11.48
CA ALA A 91 3.58 8.17 -11.03
C ALA A 91 3.46 8.23 -9.50
N THR A 92 2.25 8.45 -9.00
CA THR A 92 1.96 8.27 -7.58
C THR A 92 1.74 6.79 -7.31
N ALA A 93 2.58 6.19 -6.46
CA ALA A 93 2.46 4.80 -6.07
C ALA A 93 1.91 4.65 -4.65
N LEU A 94 1.02 3.68 -4.47
CA LEU A 94 0.54 3.20 -3.18
C LEU A 94 1.00 1.76 -3.01
N LEU A 95 1.77 1.52 -1.96
CA LEU A 95 2.32 0.21 -1.61
C LEU A 95 1.61 -0.28 -0.35
N THR A 96 1.08 -1.49 -0.35
CA THR A 96 0.55 -2.11 0.87
C THR A 96 1.62 -2.98 1.51
N LEU A 97 1.73 -2.89 2.82
CA LEU A 97 2.63 -3.69 3.64
C LEU A 97 1.83 -4.29 4.80
N GLU A 98 1.93 -5.60 4.99
CA GLU A 98 1.37 -6.27 6.15
C GLU A 98 2.44 -6.38 7.23
N GLU A 99 2.13 -5.87 8.41
CA GLU A 99 2.99 -5.99 9.59
C GLU A 99 2.24 -6.64 10.75
N GLU A 100 2.96 -7.41 11.54
CA GLU A 100 2.41 -7.91 12.80
C GLU A 100 2.29 -6.76 13.79
N PRO A 101 1.18 -6.69 14.55
CA PRO A 101 1.03 -5.72 15.61
C PRO A 101 2.17 -5.89 16.62
N SER A 102 3.11 -4.98 16.65
CA SER A 102 4.14 -4.95 17.69
C SER A 102 3.83 -3.86 18.70
N ALA A 103 4.00 -4.17 19.98
CA ALA A 103 3.86 -3.20 21.08
C ALA A 103 4.89 -2.03 21.00
N GLN A 104 5.76 -2.02 20.02
CA GLN A 104 6.86 -1.06 19.87
C GLN A 104 6.67 -0.14 18.67
N GLU A 105 5.54 0.30 18.26
CA GLU A 105 5.33 1.36 17.24
C GLU A 105 6.43 1.46 16.13
N LYS A 106 7.10 0.34 15.80
CA LYS A 106 8.19 0.31 14.81
C LYS A 106 7.70 -0.37 13.55
N ILE A 107 7.75 0.35 12.45
CA ILE A 107 7.65 -0.23 11.12
C ILE A 107 8.87 -1.13 10.94
N SER A 108 8.65 -2.41 10.58
CA SER A 108 9.71 -3.42 10.48
C SER A 108 10.74 -3.06 9.41
N SER A 109 10.30 -2.48 8.30
CA SER A 109 11.17 -2.05 7.22
C SER A 109 11.56 -0.57 7.31
N ARG A 110 12.71 -0.30 7.94
CA ARG A 110 13.26 1.07 7.99
C ARG A 110 13.51 1.66 6.60
N THR A 111 13.86 0.84 5.63
CA THR A 111 14.12 1.33 4.26
C THR A 111 12.85 1.85 3.61
N LEU A 112 11.75 1.10 3.69
CA LEU A 112 10.46 1.54 3.17
C LEU A 112 9.98 2.81 3.88
N GLU A 113 10.21 2.91 5.19
CA GLU A 113 9.88 4.09 5.97
C GLU A 113 10.66 5.33 5.50
N PHE A 114 11.97 5.20 5.25
CA PHE A 114 12.79 6.33 4.81
C PHE A 114 12.49 6.75 3.37
N GLU A 115 12.29 5.83 2.46
CA GLU A 115 12.13 6.11 1.03
C GLU A 115 10.72 6.60 0.67
N SER A 116 9.68 6.19 1.40
CA SER A 116 8.31 6.64 1.14
C SER A 116 8.13 8.13 1.47
N ASP A 117 7.30 8.83 0.70
CA ASP A 117 6.92 10.22 0.97
C ASP A 117 5.80 10.31 2.01
N SER A 118 4.98 9.28 2.10
CA SER A 118 3.88 9.21 3.07
C SER A 118 3.77 7.83 3.67
N ILE A 119 3.35 7.77 4.95
CA ILE A 119 3.05 6.54 5.66
C ILE A 119 1.70 6.70 6.32
N ILE A 120 0.80 5.81 5.95
CA ILE A 120 -0.54 5.70 6.52
C ILE A 120 -0.64 4.34 7.17
N VAL A 121 -0.94 4.31 8.48
CA VAL A 121 -1.12 3.07 9.23
C VAL A 121 -2.59 2.78 9.42
N LEU A 122 -2.97 1.54 9.15
CA LEU A 122 -4.31 1.02 9.37
C LEU A 122 -4.26 0.01 10.53
N TYR A 123 -5.03 0.25 11.57
CA TYR A 123 -5.13 -0.63 12.72
C TYR A 123 -6.46 -1.40 12.70
N PHE A 124 -6.42 -2.65 13.13
CA PHE A 124 -7.62 -3.46 13.38
C PHE A 124 -7.50 -4.12 14.74
N ILE A 125 -7.85 -3.39 15.78
CA ILE A 125 -7.56 -3.74 17.18
C ILE A 125 -8.82 -3.75 18.04
N ARG A 126 -8.71 -4.39 19.20
CA ARG A 126 -9.70 -4.37 20.24
C ARG A 126 -9.28 -3.33 21.31
N GLU A 127 -10.04 -2.28 21.44
CA GLU A 127 -9.76 -1.23 22.43
C GLU A 127 -10.28 -1.62 23.80
N GLY A 128 -9.40 -1.77 24.78
CA GLY A 128 -9.74 -2.08 26.16
C GLY A 128 -10.56 -3.37 26.32
N LYS A 129 -11.70 -3.29 27.04
CA LYS A 129 -12.60 -4.42 27.29
C LYS A 129 -13.72 -4.57 26.24
N LYS A 130 -13.69 -3.86 25.15
CA LYS A 130 -14.70 -3.97 24.10
C LYS A 130 -14.73 -5.39 23.52
N ALA A 131 -15.92 -5.90 23.22
CA ALA A 131 -16.08 -7.22 22.62
C ALA A 131 -15.66 -7.26 21.15
N GLU A 132 -15.74 -6.12 20.45
CA GLU A 132 -15.53 -5.99 19.01
C GLU A 132 -14.18 -5.32 18.69
N ARG A 133 -13.64 -5.66 17.54
CA ARG A 133 -12.49 -4.96 16.96
C ARG A 133 -12.99 -3.77 16.15
N GLU A 134 -12.24 -2.69 16.21
CA GLU A 134 -12.50 -1.47 15.44
C GLU A 134 -11.31 -1.15 14.53
N ARG A 135 -11.58 -0.42 13.46
CA ARG A 135 -10.56 0.01 12.50
C ARG A 135 -10.20 1.46 12.75
N TYR A 136 -8.91 1.74 12.73
CA TYR A 136 -8.38 3.07 12.90
C TYR A 136 -7.34 3.38 11.82
N LEU A 137 -7.18 4.66 11.52
CA LEU A 137 -6.23 5.19 10.55
C LEU A 137 -5.42 6.31 11.18
N GLU A 138 -4.13 6.29 10.93
CA GLU A 138 -3.19 7.34 11.33
C GLU A 138 -2.26 7.68 10.16
N ILE A 139 -1.88 8.96 10.05
CA ILE A 139 -0.85 9.41 9.14
C ILE A 139 0.40 9.70 9.97
N ILE A 140 1.41 8.84 9.87
CA ILE A 140 2.67 8.99 10.60
C ILE A 140 3.60 9.98 9.89
N LYS A 141 3.59 9.96 8.55
CA LYS A 141 4.48 10.75 7.73
C LYS A 141 3.77 11.25 6.48
N MET A 142 4.03 12.50 6.11
CA MET A 142 3.62 13.07 4.83
C MET A 142 4.56 14.22 4.47
N ARG A 143 5.53 13.95 3.59
CA ARG A 143 6.54 14.94 3.19
C ARG A 143 5.90 16.13 2.48
N GLY A 144 6.34 17.33 2.83
CA GLY A 144 5.90 18.56 2.17
C GLY A 144 4.43 18.95 2.39
N THR A 145 3.69 18.21 3.22
CA THR A 145 2.25 18.45 3.44
C THR A 145 1.92 18.45 4.93
N ASN A 146 1.17 19.48 5.36
CA ASN A 146 0.63 19.48 6.71
C ASN A 146 -0.47 18.41 6.83
N HIS A 147 -0.44 17.60 7.88
CA HIS A 147 -1.40 16.54 8.10
C HIS A 147 -1.78 16.42 9.59
N SER A 148 -2.84 15.69 9.86
CA SER A 148 -3.26 15.41 11.24
C SER A 148 -2.32 14.41 11.89
N HIS A 149 -1.97 14.64 13.16
CA HIS A 149 -1.23 13.71 14.02
C HIS A 149 -2.16 12.90 14.94
N LYS A 150 -3.44 12.82 14.59
CA LYS A 150 -4.47 12.12 15.37
C LYS A 150 -4.88 10.83 14.69
N ILE A 151 -5.34 9.89 15.51
CA ILE A 151 -5.88 8.61 15.05
C ILE A 151 -7.39 8.75 14.85
N TYR A 152 -7.88 8.27 13.72
CA TYR A 152 -9.27 8.36 13.33
C TYR A 152 -9.88 6.98 13.12
N PRO A 153 -11.08 6.71 13.68
CA PRO A 153 -11.82 5.51 13.33
C PRO A 153 -12.25 5.57 11.87
N PHE A 154 -12.31 4.41 11.22
CA PHE A 154 -12.88 4.30 9.87
C PHE A 154 -13.71 3.02 9.72
N ASP A 155 -14.65 3.06 8.80
CA ASP A 155 -15.48 1.91 8.41
C ASP A 155 -15.27 1.57 6.93
N ILE A 156 -15.35 0.29 6.61
CA ILE A 156 -15.43 -0.18 5.22
C ILE A 156 -16.91 -0.37 4.91
N THR A 157 -17.42 0.38 3.95
CA THR A 157 -18.82 0.38 3.56
C THR A 157 -18.98 -0.03 2.10
N LYS A 158 -20.20 -0.24 1.63
CA LYS A 158 -20.47 -0.49 0.20
C LYS A 158 -20.02 0.67 -0.73
N LYS A 159 -19.65 1.81 -0.18
CA LYS A 159 -19.13 2.96 -0.93
C LYS A 159 -17.62 3.15 -0.79
N GLY A 160 -16.93 2.18 -0.18
CA GLY A 160 -15.51 2.24 0.12
C GLY A 160 -15.22 2.61 1.58
N ILE A 161 -14.06 3.18 1.82
CA ILE A 161 -13.57 3.55 3.15
C ILE A 161 -14.18 4.90 3.56
N PHE A 162 -14.72 4.97 4.78
CA PHE A 162 -15.27 6.17 5.36
C PHE A 162 -14.56 6.50 6.68
N VAL A 163 -13.75 7.56 6.69
CA VAL A 163 -13.04 8.04 7.88
C VAL A 163 -13.95 8.94 8.70
N LYS A 164 -14.09 8.66 10.01
CA LYS A 164 -14.93 9.45 10.92
C LYS A 164 -14.29 10.80 11.21
N LYS A 165 -15.09 11.84 11.38
CA LYS A 165 -14.60 13.23 11.59
C LYS A 165 -13.96 13.43 12.96
N SER A 166 -14.34 12.65 13.97
CA SER A 166 -13.83 12.77 15.33
C SER A 166 -12.68 11.80 15.56
N ALA A 167 -11.52 12.33 15.94
CA ALA A 167 -10.39 11.53 16.36
C ALA A 167 -10.66 10.86 17.71
N VAL A 168 -9.95 9.77 18.01
CA VAL A 168 -10.01 9.15 19.34
C VAL A 168 -9.22 9.97 20.36
N SER A 169 -9.71 10.01 21.60
CA SER A 169 -9.05 10.73 22.69
C SER A 169 -7.96 9.90 23.38
N HIS A 170 -8.13 8.59 23.39
CA HIS A 170 -7.18 7.64 23.95
C HIS A 170 -7.06 6.45 23.03
N PHE A 171 -5.83 6.01 22.76
CA PHE A 171 -5.53 4.89 21.89
C PHE A 171 -4.37 4.10 22.51
N VAL A 172 -4.56 2.82 22.76
CA VAL A 172 -3.54 1.92 23.30
C VAL A 172 -3.52 0.67 22.43
N ILE A 173 -2.37 0.38 21.88
CA ILE A 173 -2.09 -0.90 21.21
C ILE A 173 -1.73 -1.89 22.34
N ALA A 174 -2.58 -2.88 22.57
CA ALA A 174 -2.38 -3.92 23.57
C ALA A 174 -1.49 -5.06 23.03
#